data_592fbb91f8fee8254718ffff680564c5
#
_entry.id   592fbb91f8fee8254718ffff680564c5
#
_cell.length_a   1.000
_cell.length_b   1.000
_cell.length_c   1.000
_cell.angle_alpha   90.00
_cell.angle_beta   90.00
_cell.angle_gamma   90.00
#
_symmetry.space_group_name_H-M   'P 1'
#
loop_
_entity.id
_entity.type
_entity.pdbx_description
1 polymer ?
#
loop_
_entity_poly.entity_id
_entity_poly.type
_entity_poly.pdbx_seq_one_letter_code
_entity_poly.pdbx_strand_id
1 'polypeptide(L)'
;MDGLKKPSIPTFLSSFPASGPIRFQAFDLLATLVAVVRTDGCVVFANAALEDALGTSRRTIEGSQLPECFTEPLILKHALEGAGSNEFAALRYDAWLRRLNHEPMPVHVVVAQTDTPGEAIVELLPLEQQAKQDREERLIDQAQANKELIRNLAHEIKNPLGGIRGAAQLLQMEIDKDLSEYTQVIIHEADRLQTLVDRLLAPHRRPHMVGDVNIHEVCERVRSLILAEFPKGLRVVRDYDTSIPEFRGDREQLIQAVLNIAHNAAQELAERIAAGDAKITFRTRIARQVTFGKQRYRLALELHVIDNGPGVPDSIKDRIFYPLVSGREGGSGLGLTLAQTFVQQHHGLIECDSRPGHTDFKLLIPLP
;
A
#
# COMPACT_ATOMS: atom_id res chain seq x y z
N MET A 1 -61.23 -39.18 1.18
CA MET A 1 -60.36 -40.30 0.82
C MET A 1 -59.12 -39.68 0.16
N ASP A 2 -58.02 -40.11 0.63
CA ASP A 2 -56.63 -39.89 0.28
C ASP A 2 -55.91 -38.77 0.97
N GLY A 3 -55.13 -39.29 1.87
CA GLY A 3 -54.25 -38.61 2.73
C GLY A 3 -52.89 -38.18 2.01
N LEU A 4 -52.60 -36.93 2.07
CA LEU A 4 -51.31 -36.41 1.71
C LEU A 4 -50.32 -36.66 2.88
N LYS A 5 -49.44 -37.64 2.71
CA LYS A 5 -48.26 -37.86 3.55
C LYS A 5 -47.33 -36.65 3.45
N LYS A 6 -47.06 -35.97 4.58
CA LYS A 6 -45.98 -35.02 4.74
C LYS A 6 -44.64 -35.73 4.52
N PRO A 7 -43.66 -35.14 3.77
CA PRO A 7 -42.34 -35.71 3.66
C PRO A 7 -41.63 -35.60 5.01
N SER A 8 -41.12 -36.71 5.50
CA SER A 8 -40.27 -36.81 6.67
C SER A 8 -38.89 -36.18 6.35
N ILE A 9 -38.51 -35.16 7.12
CA ILE A 9 -37.15 -34.59 7.12
C ILE A 9 -36.21 -35.69 7.63
N PRO A 10 -35.09 -35.99 6.93
CA PRO A 10 -34.14 -36.98 7.42
C PRO A 10 -33.45 -36.43 8.66
N THR A 11 -33.55 -37.17 9.76
CA THR A 11 -32.87 -36.95 11.03
C THR A 11 -31.37 -37.30 10.88
N PHE A 12 -30.59 -36.39 10.36
CA PHE A 12 -29.12 -36.51 10.29
C PHE A 12 -28.40 -35.66 11.32
N LEU A 13 -29.05 -35.18 12.36
CA LEU A 13 -28.46 -34.35 13.41
C LEU A 13 -28.58 -34.95 14.80
N SER A 14 -28.20 -36.22 14.97
CA SER A 14 -28.03 -36.75 16.32
C SER A 14 -26.85 -37.70 16.38
N SER A 15 -25.67 -37.13 16.66
CA SER A 15 -24.54 -37.69 17.41
C SER A 15 -23.20 -37.05 17.01
N PHE A 16 -23.00 -35.78 17.38
CA PHE A 16 -21.66 -35.30 17.57
C PHE A 16 -21.31 -35.39 19.05
N PRO A 17 -20.24 -36.10 19.43
CA PRO A 17 -19.83 -36.15 20.83
C PRO A 17 -19.34 -34.75 21.25
N ALA A 18 -19.88 -34.27 22.36
CA ALA A 18 -19.41 -33.09 23.06
C ALA A 18 -18.04 -33.39 23.66
N SER A 19 -16.97 -33.16 22.90
CA SER A 19 -15.61 -33.24 23.42
C SER A 19 -14.70 -32.21 22.76
N GLY A 20 -14.33 -31.18 23.52
CA GLY A 20 -13.12 -30.37 23.41
C GLY A 20 -12.87 -29.61 22.10
N PRO A 21 -11.75 -29.75 21.46
CA PRO A 21 -11.22 -28.78 20.49
C PRO A 21 -11.96 -28.68 19.13
N ILE A 22 -12.91 -29.57 18.84
CA ILE A 22 -13.60 -29.61 17.53
C ILE A 22 -14.68 -28.54 17.39
N ARG A 23 -15.26 -28.08 18.49
CA ARG A 23 -16.44 -27.17 18.49
C ARG A 23 -16.19 -25.83 17.83
N PHE A 24 -14.98 -25.30 17.90
CA PHE A 24 -14.63 -23.96 17.44
C PHE A 24 -13.60 -23.94 16.31
N GLN A 25 -13.24 -25.10 15.73
CA GLN A 25 -12.22 -25.18 14.67
C GLN A 25 -12.55 -24.33 13.43
N ALA A 26 -13.84 -24.11 13.14
CA ALA A 26 -14.25 -23.25 12.04
C ALA A 26 -13.78 -21.80 12.22
N PHE A 27 -13.61 -21.32 13.46
CA PHE A 27 -13.12 -19.96 13.72
C PHE A 27 -11.62 -19.79 13.43
N ASP A 28 -10.84 -20.88 13.39
CA ASP A 28 -9.43 -20.82 12.97
C ASP A 28 -9.26 -20.48 11.49
N LEU A 29 -10.30 -20.60 10.69
CA LEU A 29 -10.29 -20.22 9.28
C LEU A 29 -10.60 -18.72 9.07
N LEU A 30 -11.07 -18.03 10.12
CA LEU A 30 -11.38 -16.60 10.04
C LEU A 30 -10.09 -15.77 10.17
N ALA A 31 -10.02 -14.70 9.35
CA ALA A 31 -8.94 -13.71 9.42
C ALA A 31 -9.18 -12.68 10.53
N THR A 32 -10.41 -12.57 11.05
CA THR A 32 -10.75 -11.73 12.19
C THR A 32 -10.29 -12.37 13.48
N LEU A 33 -9.98 -11.55 14.50
CA LEU A 33 -9.55 -12.04 15.80
C LEU A 33 -10.78 -12.50 16.58
N VAL A 34 -10.87 -13.77 16.90
CA VAL A 34 -12.05 -14.34 17.56
C VAL A 34 -11.67 -15.03 18.86
N ALA A 35 -12.41 -14.69 19.92
CA ALA A 35 -12.39 -15.41 21.19
C ALA A 35 -13.82 -15.87 21.54
N VAL A 36 -13.94 -17.07 22.14
CA VAL A 36 -15.11 -17.47 22.90
C VAL A 36 -14.80 -17.28 24.37
N VAL A 37 -15.65 -16.54 25.05
CA VAL A 37 -15.38 -16.06 26.42
C VAL A 37 -16.59 -16.37 27.30
N ARG A 38 -16.35 -16.80 28.52
CA ARG A 38 -17.43 -16.89 29.51
C ARG A 38 -17.83 -15.51 30.00
N THR A 39 -19.02 -15.39 30.52
CA THR A 39 -19.52 -14.10 31.08
C THR A 39 -18.66 -13.56 32.22
N ASP A 40 -17.87 -14.40 32.88
CA ASP A 40 -16.86 -13.99 33.86
C ASP A 40 -15.57 -13.41 33.27
N GLY A 41 -15.45 -13.36 31.93
CA GLY A 41 -14.30 -12.84 31.19
C GLY A 41 -13.24 -13.89 30.87
N CYS A 42 -13.40 -15.14 31.29
CA CYS A 42 -12.43 -16.20 31.06
C CYS A 42 -12.51 -16.74 29.63
N VAL A 43 -11.38 -16.78 28.92
CA VAL A 43 -11.29 -17.27 27.53
C VAL A 43 -11.43 -18.78 27.50
N VAL A 44 -12.41 -19.28 26.72
CA VAL A 44 -12.63 -20.70 26.46
C VAL A 44 -11.91 -21.14 25.18
N PHE A 45 -11.84 -20.25 24.20
CA PHE A 45 -11.20 -20.50 22.91
C PHE A 45 -10.65 -19.20 22.33
N ALA A 46 -9.51 -19.27 21.65
CA ALA A 46 -8.92 -18.20 20.86
C ALA A 46 -8.49 -18.76 19.50
N ASN A 47 -8.82 -18.05 18.39
CA ASN A 47 -8.39 -18.49 17.08
C ASN A 47 -6.92 -18.11 16.78
N ALA A 48 -6.35 -18.68 15.72
CA ALA A 48 -4.97 -18.43 15.31
C ALA A 48 -4.68 -16.94 15.05
N ALA A 49 -5.64 -16.20 14.48
CA ALA A 49 -5.48 -14.77 14.22
C ALA A 49 -5.34 -13.95 15.52
N LEU A 50 -6.07 -14.31 16.59
CA LEU A 50 -5.94 -13.64 17.90
C LEU A 50 -4.61 -13.98 18.59
N GLU A 51 -4.16 -15.24 18.48
CA GLU A 51 -2.85 -15.70 18.96
C GLU A 51 -1.72 -14.87 18.34
N ASP A 52 -1.73 -14.75 17.02
CA ASP A 52 -0.74 -13.94 16.26
C ASP A 52 -0.79 -12.46 16.65
N ALA A 53 -1.99 -11.88 16.79
CA ALA A 53 -2.16 -10.47 17.12
C ALA A 53 -1.66 -10.12 18.51
N LEU A 54 -1.89 -10.99 19.52
CA LEU A 54 -1.43 -10.80 20.90
C LEU A 54 0.05 -11.16 21.07
N GLY A 55 0.65 -11.92 20.14
CA GLY A 55 2.02 -12.42 20.24
C GLY A 55 2.19 -13.45 21.37
N THR A 56 1.12 -14.16 21.73
CA THR A 56 1.07 -15.08 22.88
C THR A 56 0.36 -16.37 22.46
N SER A 57 0.90 -17.53 22.91
CA SER A 57 0.34 -18.81 22.49
C SER A 57 -1.10 -19.01 22.98
N ARG A 58 -1.90 -19.71 22.18
CA ARG A 58 -3.30 -20.07 22.51
C ARG A 58 -3.44 -20.69 23.90
N ARG A 59 -2.52 -21.57 24.29
CA ARG A 59 -2.53 -22.20 25.61
C ARG A 59 -2.40 -21.23 26.78
N THR A 60 -1.78 -20.07 26.54
CA THR A 60 -1.65 -19.00 27.53
C THR A 60 -2.88 -18.11 27.53
N ILE A 61 -3.51 -17.92 26.36
CA ILE A 61 -4.71 -17.12 26.20
C ILE A 61 -5.92 -17.85 26.80
N GLU A 62 -6.08 -19.12 26.49
CA GLU A 62 -7.15 -19.97 27.05
C GLU A 62 -7.02 -20.07 28.57
N GLY A 63 -8.10 -19.79 29.29
CA GLY A 63 -8.13 -19.70 30.75
C GLY A 63 -7.73 -18.34 31.32
N SER A 64 -7.19 -17.41 30.52
CA SER A 64 -6.91 -16.05 30.96
C SER A 64 -8.16 -15.15 30.92
N GLN A 65 -8.05 -13.94 31.45
CA GLN A 65 -9.12 -12.93 31.44
C GLN A 65 -8.98 -12.03 30.21
N LEU A 66 -9.85 -12.21 29.21
CA LEU A 66 -9.80 -11.40 27.98
C LEU A 66 -9.90 -9.89 28.25
N PRO A 67 -10.71 -9.38 29.20
CA PRO A 67 -10.77 -7.95 29.51
C PRO A 67 -9.41 -7.33 29.86
N GLU A 68 -8.51 -8.09 30.46
CA GLU A 68 -7.18 -7.58 30.84
C GLU A 68 -6.25 -7.35 29.64
N CYS A 69 -6.61 -7.89 28.47
CA CYS A 69 -5.94 -7.60 27.21
C CYS A 69 -6.30 -6.22 26.65
N PHE A 70 -7.25 -5.49 27.24
CA PHE A 70 -7.65 -4.18 26.80
C PHE A 70 -7.11 -3.07 27.68
N THR A 71 -7.00 -1.86 27.10
CA THR A 71 -6.59 -0.66 27.88
C THR A 71 -7.64 -0.29 28.89
N GLU A 72 -8.92 -0.50 28.55
CA GLU A 72 -10.10 -0.24 29.39
C GLU A 72 -10.88 -1.54 29.64
N PRO A 73 -10.46 -2.37 30.61
CA PRO A 73 -11.05 -3.70 30.86
C PRO A 73 -12.54 -3.68 31.25
N LEU A 74 -12.99 -2.58 31.88
CA LEU A 74 -14.35 -2.47 32.43
C LEU A 74 -15.43 -2.48 31.34
N ILE A 75 -15.13 -1.90 30.16
CA ILE A 75 -16.10 -1.85 29.05
C ILE A 75 -16.43 -3.26 28.57
N LEU A 76 -15.41 -4.11 28.36
CA LEU A 76 -15.66 -5.50 27.95
C LEU A 76 -16.34 -6.31 29.04
N LYS A 77 -16.03 -6.08 30.33
CA LYS A 77 -16.70 -6.77 31.44
C LYS A 77 -18.19 -6.48 31.44
N HIS A 78 -18.61 -5.21 31.35
CA HIS A 78 -20.00 -4.83 31.27
C HIS A 78 -20.68 -5.41 30.00
N ALA A 79 -19.97 -5.43 28.87
CA ALA A 79 -20.50 -6.02 27.65
C ALA A 79 -20.75 -7.54 27.79
N LEU A 80 -19.87 -8.26 28.47
CA LEU A 80 -20.04 -9.69 28.75
C LEU A 80 -21.18 -9.98 29.74
N GLU A 81 -21.33 -9.13 30.78
CA GLU A 81 -22.46 -9.20 31.73
C GLU A 81 -23.80 -8.99 31.01
N GLY A 82 -23.90 -7.95 30.16
CA GLY A 82 -25.09 -7.68 29.35
C GLY A 82 -25.40 -8.78 28.33
N ALA A 83 -24.38 -9.40 27.75
CA ALA A 83 -24.56 -10.58 26.90
C ALA A 83 -25.10 -11.78 27.70
N GLY A 84 -24.65 -11.96 28.95
CA GLY A 84 -25.14 -13.02 29.83
C GLY A 84 -26.56 -12.80 30.34
N SER A 85 -26.99 -11.55 30.50
CA SER A 85 -28.35 -11.18 30.95
C SER A 85 -29.37 -11.03 29.82
N ASN A 86 -29.03 -11.29 28.58
CA ASN A 86 -29.91 -11.16 27.41
C ASN A 86 -30.35 -9.72 27.11
N GLU A 87 -29.55 -8.71 27.50
CA GLU A 87 -29.87 -7.30 27.29
C GLU A 87 -29.77 -6.89 25.81
N PHE A 88 -28.92 -7.57 25.02
CA PHE A 88 -28.73 -7.31 23.59
C PHE A 88 -28.31 -8.58 22.85
N ALA A 89 -28.60 -8.66 21.55
CA ALA A 89 -28.14 -9.75 20.70
C ALA A 89 -26.67 -9.58 20.29
N ALA A 90 -26.22 -8.34 20.07
CA ALA A 90 -24.82 -7.98 19.83
C ALA A 90 -24.55 -6.52 20.24
N LEU A 91 -23.42 -6.29 20.87
CA LEU A 91 -22.89 -4.96 21.23
C LEU A 91 -21.65 -4.65 20.40
N ARG A 92 -21.50 -3.42 19.94
CA ARG A 92 -20.36 -2.95 19.15
C ARG A 92 -19.77 -1.69 19.71
N TYR A 93 -18.44 -1.61 19.81
CA TYR A 93 -17.70 -0.41 20.26
C TYR A 93 -16.24 -0.49 19.85
N ASP A 94 -15.54 0.64 19.91
CA ASP A 94 -14.10 0.70 19.61
C ASP A 94 -13.30 0.64 20.91
N ALA A 95 -12.17 -0.06 20.88
CA ALA A 95 -11.29 -0.24 22.03
C ALA A 95 -9.82 -0.39 21.60
N TRP A 96 -8.92 -0.39 22.58
CA TRP A 96 -7.51 -0.59 22.37
C TRP A 96 -7.05 -1.92 22.94
N LEU A 97 -6.58 -2.83 22.08
CA LEU A 97 -6.04 -4.13 22.45
C LEU A 97 -4.54 -4.02 22.74
N ARG A 98 -4.11 -4.44 23.92
CA ARG A 98 -2.69 -4.49 24.32
C ARG A 98 -2.00 -5.65 23.62
N ARG A 99 -0.78 -5.43 23.16
CA ARG A 99 0.05 -6.44 22.51
C ARG A 99 1.39 -6.57 23.23
N LEU A 100 1.92 -7.77 23.30
CA LEU A 100 3.21 -8.01 23.93
C LEU A 100 4.32 -7.35 23.11
N ASN A 101 5.11 -6.44 23.71
CA ASN A 101 6.20 -5.70 23.09
C ASN A 101 5.83 -4.81 21.90
N HIS A 102 4.55 -4.45 21.73
CA HIS A 102 4.06 -3.57 20.68
C HIS A 102 3.14 -2.50 21.27
N GLU A 103 2.94 -1.42 20.53
CA GLU A 103 1.93 -0.41 20.88
C GLU A 103 0.51 -1.01 20.86
N PRO A 104 -0.40 -0.50 21.72
CA PRO A 104 -1.80 -0.93 21.71
C PRO A 104 -2.41 -0.75 20.33
N MET A 105 -3.20 -1.72 19.89
CA MET A 105 -3.84 -1.74 18.57
C MET A 105 -5.31 -1.32 18.69
N PRO A 106 -5.78 -0.33 17.90
CA PRO A 106 -7.20 0.03 17.88
C PRO A 106 -8.00 -1.08 17.18
N VAL A 107 -9.07 -1.52 17.84
CA VAL A 107 -9.94 -2.59 17.35
C VAL A 107 -11.41 -2.20 17.49
N HIS A 108 -12.22 -2.58 16.50
CA HIS A 108 -13.67 -2.60 16.64
C HIS A 108 -14.07 -3.94 17.29
N VAL A 109 -14.71 -3.86 18.43
CA VAL A 109 -15.13 -5.02 19.24
C VAL A 109 -16.59 -5.32 18.97
N VAL A 110 -16.90 -6.56 18.68
CA VAL A 110 -18.27 -7.07 18.58
C VAL A 110 -18.44 -8.17 19.61
N VAL A 111 -19.33 -7.98 20.57
CA VAL A 111 -19.71 -9.01 21.55
C VAL A 111 -21.07 -9.53 21.18
N ALA A 112 -21.17 -10.82 20.89
CA ALA A 112 -22.39 -11.49 20.53
C ALA A 112 -22.67 -12.69 21.46
N GLN A 113 -23.94 -12.95 21.68
CA GLN A 113 -24.37 -14.13 22.43
C GLN A 113 -24.15 -15.40 21.62
N THR A 114 -23.97 -16.51 22.32
CA THR A 114 -23.97 -17.86 21.74
C THR A 114 -25.24 -18.64 22.17
N ASP A 115 -25.51 -19.74 21.48
CA ASP A 115 -26.57 -20.66 21.88
C ASP A 115 -26.26 -21.38 23.20
N THR A 116 -25.05 -21.27 23.71
CA THR A 116 -24.63 -21.84 24.99
C THR A 116 -24.75 -20.79 26.09
N PRO A 117 -25.62 -21.00 27.09
CA PRO A 117 -25.73 -20.07 28.20
C PRO A 117 -24.43 -19.87 28.91
N GLY A 118 -24.09 -18.60 29.23
CA GLY A 118 -22.86 -18.24 29.92
C GLY A 118 -21.62 -18.11 29.04
N GLU A 119 -21.72 -18.24 27.72
CA GLU A 119 -20.65 -17.99 26.74
C GLU A 119 -21.05 -16.85 25.79
N ALA A 120 -20.07 -16.06 25.39
CA ALA A 120 -20.19 -15.02 24.38
C ALA A 120 -19.05 -15.15 23.33
N ILE A 121 -19.31 -14.77 22.10
CA ILE A 121 -18.28 -14.59 21.08
C ILE A 121 -17.85 -13.15 21.12
N VAL A 122 -16.54 -12.94 21.20
CA VAL A 122 -15.90 -11.63 21.06
C VAL A 122 -15.11 -11.65 19.75
N GLU A 123 -15.54 -10.86 18.80
CA GLU A 123 -14.86 -10.65 17.53
C GLU A 123 -14.18 -9.28 17.55
N LEU A 124 -12.91 -9.22 17.17
CA LEU A 124 -12.11 -8.01 17.14
C LEU A 124 -11.65 -7.78 15.70
N LEU A 125 -11.99 -6.60 15.18
CA LEU A 125 -11.57 -6.17 13.85
C LEU A 125 -10.54 -5.04 14.00
N PRO A 126 -9.28 -5.28 13.61
CA PRO A 126 -8.26 -4.23 13.67
C PRO A 126 -8.61 -3.05 12.77
N LEU A 127 -8.80 -1.86 13.34
CA LEU A 127 -9.16 -0.65 12.60
C LEU A 127 -8.02 -0.19 11.68
N GLU A 128 -6.76 -0.41 12.07
CA GLU A 128 -5.61 -0.10 11.23
C GLU A 128 -5.58 -0.92 9.93
N GLN A 129 -5.98 -2.18 9.97
CA GLN A 129 -6.02 -3.03 8.76
C GLN A 129 -7.09 -2.55 7.79
N GLN A 130 -8.24 -2.15 8.29
CA GLN A 130 -9.33 -1.64 7.45
C GLN A 130 -8.97 -0.29 6.85
N ALA A 131 -8.43 0.63 7.65
CA ALA A 131 -7.94 1.93 7.17
C ALA A 131 -6.78 1.77 6.15
N LYS A 132 -5.91 0.77 6.36
CA LYS A 132 -4.84 0.44 5.42
C LYS A 132 -5.39 -0.12 4.10
N GLN A 133 -6.34 -1.05 4.16
CA GLN A 133 -6.99 -1.60 2.97
C GLN A 133 -7.73 -0.51 2.17
N ASP A 134 -8.50 0.33 2.85
CA ASP A 134 -9.21 1.45 2.22
C ASP A 134 -8.22 2.44 1.56
N ARG A 135 -7.06 2.68 2.20
CA ARG A 135 -6.01 3.52 1.63
C ARG A 135 -5.37 2.88 0.40
N GLU A 136 -5.07 1.58 0.45
CA GLU A 136 -4.52 0.82 -0.66
C GLU A 136 -5.49 0.78 -1.85
N GLU A 137 -6.80 0.54 -1.62
CA GLU A 137 -7.82 0.59 -2.66
C GLU A 137 -7.88 1.98 -3.31
N ARG A 138 -7.90 3.05 -2.51
CA ARG A 138 -7.87 4.43 -3.03
C ARG A 138 -6.64 4.70 -3.89
N LEU A 139 -5.46 4.23 -3.49
CA LEU A 139 -4.23 4.41 -4.27
C LEU A 139 -4.30 3.69 -5.62
N ILE A 140 -4.90 2.50 -5.67
CA ILE A 140 -5.09 1.75 -6.92
C ILE A 140 -6.08 2.45 -7.83
N ASP A 141 -7.25 2.87 -7.31
CA ASP A 141 -8.27 3.57 -8.07
C ASP A 141 -7.75 4.92 -8.61
N GLN A 142 -7.02 5.65 -7.76
CA GLN A 142 -6.37 6.91 -8.12
C GLN A 142 -5.38 6.72 -9.28
N ALA A 143 -4.58 5.68 -9.21
CA ALA A 143 -3.58 5.43 -10.22
C ALA A 143 -4.21 4.98 -11.56
N GLN A 144 -5.32 4.23 -11.52
CA GLN A 144 -6.10 3.91 -12.71
C GLN A 144 -6.67 5.18 -13.36
N ALA A 145 -7.29 6.05 -12.57
CA ALA A 145 -7.82 7.33 -13.03
C ALA A 145 -6.72 8.23 -13.63
N ASN A 146 -5.54 8.30 -12.97
CA ASN A 146 -4.39 9.04 -13.46
C ASN A 146 -3.92 8.54 -14.82
N LYS A 147 -3.91 7.23 -15.05
CA LYS A 147 -3.52 6.61 -16.33
C LYS A 147 -4.42 7.06 -17.47
N GLU A 148 -5.73 7.06 -17.28
CA GLU A 148 -6.71 7.49 -18.28
C GLU A 148 -6.58 8.99 -18.55
N LEU A 149 -6.44 9.78 -17.48
CA LEU A 149 -6.26 11.23 -17.58
C LEU A 149 -5.00 11.61 -18.36
N ILE A 150 -3.86 10.96 -18.06
CA ILE A 150 -2.60 11.19 -18.79
C ILE A 150 -2.77 10.88 -20.29
N ARG A 151 -3.41 9.75 -20.61
CA ARG A 151 -3.62 9.36 -22.00
C ARG A 151 -4.45 10.38 -22.76
N ASN A 152 -5.54 10.85 -22.17
CA ASN A 152 -6.45 11.82 -22.80
C ASN A 152 -5.77 13.19 -22.93
N LEU A 153 -5.16 13.70 -21.84
CA LEU A 153 -4.43 14.97 -21.86
C LEU A 153 -3.30 14.97 -22.90
N ALA A 154 -2.56 13.87 -23.01
CA ALA A 154 -1.45 13.80 -23.95
C ALA A 154 -1.94 13.90 -25.42
N HIS A 155 -3.09 13.31 -25.76
CA HIS A 155 -3.69 13.45 -27.08
C HIS A 155 -4.18 14.89 -27.33
N GLU A 156 -4.83 15.49 -26.33
CA GLU A 156 -5.36 16.84 -26.43
C GLU A 156 -4.27 17.92 -26.47
N ILE A 157 -3.11 17.69 -25.83
CA ILE A 157 -1.98 18.62 -25.89
C ILE A 157 -1.19 18.49 -27.18
N LYS A 158 -1.03 17.28 -27.73
CA LYS A 158 -0.29 17.06 -28.97
C LYS A 158 -0.92 17.78 -30.18
N ASN A 159 -2.24 17.82 -30.22
CA ASN A 159 -2.95 18.44 -31.32
C ASN A 159 -2.63 19.94 -31.48
N PRO A 160 -2.80 20.80 -30.46
CA PRO A 160 -2.45 22.22 -30.57
C PRO A 160 -0.94 22.43 -30.74
N LEU A 161 -0.08 21.63 -30.14
CA LEU A 161 1.38 21.73 -30.32
C LEU A 161 1.75 21.47 -31.81
N GLY A 162 1.15 20.46 -32.42
CA GLY A 162 1.33 20.18 -33.86
C GLY A 162 0.87 21.37 -34.74
N GLY A 163 -0.24 22.01 -34.38
CA GLY A 163 -0.72 23.22 -35.04
C GLY A 163 0.22 24.41 -34.90
N ILE A 164 0.68 24.71 -33.69
CA ILE A 164 1.65 25.79 -33.39
C ILE A 164 2.96 25.56 -34.17
N ARG A 165 3.50 24.34 -34.12
CA ARG A 165 4.70 23.96 -34.85
C ARG A 165 4.54 24.15 -36.36
N GLY A 166 3.43 23.64 -36.94
CA GLY A 166 3.14 23.76 -38.36
C GLY A 166 2.99 25.22 -38.81
N ALA A 167 2.27 26.05 -38.04
CA ALA A 167 2.15 27.47 -38.30
C ALA A 167 3.51 28.20 -38.25
N ALA A 168 4.34 27.91 -37.26
CA ALA A 168 5.67 28.49 -37.15
C ALA A 168 6.59 28.06 -38.32
N GLN A 169 6.49 26.80 -38.78
CA GLN A 169 7.23 26.32 -39.96
C GLN A 169 6.80 27.03 -41.26
N LEU A 170 5.50 27.23 -41.47
CA LEU A 170 4.99 27.97 -42.63
C LEU A 170 5.45 29.44 -42.57
N LEU A 171 5.34 30.07 -41.39
CA LEU A 171 5.78 31.44 -41.21
C LEU A 171 7.27 31.60 -41.49
N GLN A 172 8.10 30.62 -41.07
CA GLN A 172 9.55 30.61 -41.32
C GLN A 172 9.92 30.61 -42.80
N MET A 173 9.04 30.11 -43.69
CA MET A 173 9.26 30.12 -45.13
C MET A 173 8.97 31.48 -45.80
N GLU A 174 8.20 32.33 -45.11
CA GLU A 174 7.69 33.59 -45.66
C GLU A 174 8.36 34.85 -45.08
N ILE A 175 9.10 34.70 -43.96
CA ILE A 175 9.72 35.84 -43.26
C ILE A 175 11.22 36.00 -43.57
N ASP A 176 11.70 37.23 -43.39
CA ASP A 176 13.11 37.57 -43.51
C ASP A 176 13.98 36.89 -42.47
N LYS A 177 15.28 36.75 -42.77
CA LYS A 177 16.25 36.05 -41.90
C LYS A 177 16.31 36.61 -40.48
N ASP A 178 16.10 37.89 -40.28
CA ASP A 178 16.14 38.57 -38.97
C ASP A 178 14.98 38.16 -38.05
N LEU A 179 13.84 37.71 -38.61
CA LEU A 179 12.72 37.21 -37.83
C LEU A 179 12.70 35.68 -37.71
N SER A 180 13.54 34.99 -38.48
CA SER A 180 13.62 33.51 -38.49
C SER A 180 14.06 32.92 -37.12
N GLU A 181 14.81 33.69 -36.32
CA GLU A 181 15.21 33.28 -34.98
C GLU A 181 13.99 33.06 -34.06
N TYR A 182 12.98 33.93 -34.12
CA TYR A 182 11.76 33.81 -33.33
C TYR A 182 10.94 32.55 -33.68
N THR A 183 10.83 32.23 -34.96
CA THR A 183 10.12 31.02 -35.40
C THR A 183 10.88 29.76 -34.99
N GLN A 184 12.21 29.78 -35.03
CA GLN A 184 13.03 28.67 -34.54
C GLN A 184 12.81 28.43 -33.04
N VAL A 185 12.74 29.49 -32.23
CA VAL A 185 12.44 29.36 -30.78
C VAL A 185 11.06 28.72 -30.56
N ILE A 186 10.03 29.16 -31.31
CA ILE A 186 8.68 28.60 -31.20
C ILE A 186 8.68 27.10 -31.58
N ILE A 187 9.34 26.72 -32.67
CA ILE A 187 9.46 25.32 -33.10
C ILE A 187 10.18 24.49 -32.03
N HIS A 188 11.30 25.00 -31.50
CA HIS A 188 12.06 24.33 -30.50
C HIS A 188 11.28 24.08 -29.21
N GLU A 189 10.57 25.08 -28.70
CA GLU A 189 9.71 24.93 -27.51
C GLU A 189 8.52 23.99 -27.75
N ALA A 190 7.90 24.04 -28.95
CA ALA A 190 6.85 23.09 -29.33
C ALA A 190 7.38 21.64 -29.36
N ASP A 191 8.56 21.39 -29.92
CA ASP A 191 9.21 20.09 -29.96
C ASP A 191 9.62 19.61 -28.53
N ARG A 192 10.08 20.54 -27.69
CA ARG A 192 10.39 20.28 -26.27
C ARG A 192 9.15 19.85 -25.51
N LEU A 193 8.04 20.57 -25.64
CA LEU A 193 6.76 20.22 -25.02
C LEU A 193 6.23 18.89 -25.53
N GLN A 194 6.33 18.63 -26.83
CA GLN A 194 5.94 17.35 -27.43
C GLN A 194 6.77 16.19 -26.85
N THR A 195 8.07 16.38 -26.66
CA THR A 195 8.95 15.40 -26.03
C THR A 195 8.56 15.10 -24.57
N LEU A 196 8.16 16.12 -23.79
CA LEU A 196 7.66 15.94 -22.44
C LEU A 196 6.36 15.13 -22.42
N VAL A 197 5.42 15.41 -23.33
CA VAL A 197 4.18 14.65 -23.49
C VAL A 197 4.46 13.21 -23.93
N ASP A 198 5.42 12.99 -24.83
CA ASP A 198 5.83 11.65 -25.25
C ASP A 198 6.46 10.84 -24.11
N ARG A 199 7.22 11.46 -23.24
CA ARG A 199 7.76 10.82 -22.01
C ARG A 199 6.64 10.38 -21.06
N LEU A 200 5.55 11.14 -20.95
CA LEU A 200 4.36 10.76 -20.18
C LEU A 200 3.67 9.51 -20.74
N LEU A 201 3.65 9.40 -22.07
CA LEU A 201 3.03 8.26 -22.76
C LEU A 201 3.96 7.06 -22.94
N ALA A 202 5.27 7.22 -22.73
CA ALA A 202 6.27 6.17 -22.94
C ALA A 202 5.95 4.86 -22.21
N PRO A 203 5.48 4.86 -20.93
CA PRO A 203 5.08 3.64 -20.24
C PRO A 203 3.97 2.85 -20.92
N HIS A 204 3.15 3.53 -21.74
CA HIS A 204 1.97 2.94 -22.39
C HIS A 204 2.21 2.50 -23.84
N ARG A 205 3.36 2.87 -24.42
CA ARG A 205 3.68 2.65 -25.84
C ARG A 205 4.70 1.56 -26.11
N ARG A 206 5.59 1.27 -25.14
CA ARG A 206 6.60 0.22 -25.30
C ARG A 206 6.01 -1.13 -24.94
N PRO A 207 6.23 -2.18 -25.75
CA PRO A 207 5.89 -3.53 -25.33
C PRO A 207 6.64 -3.85 -24.04
N HIS A 208 5.95 -4.45 -23.10
CA HIS A 208 6.47 -4.87 -21.81
C HIS A 208 7.53 -5.98 -22.06
N MET A 209 8.78 -5.66 -21.83
CA MET A 209 9.90 -6.62 -21.97
C MET A 209 10.06 -7.42 -20.68
N VAL A 210 9.17 -8.38 -20.46
CA VAL A 210 9.17 -9.20 -19.25
C VAL A 210 10.30 -10.22 -19.28
N GLY A 211 11.22 -10.12 -18.36
CA GLY A 211 12.33 -11.03 -18.12
C GLY A 211 12.46 -11.37 -16.63
N ASP A 212 13.48 -12.15 -16.28
CA ASP A 212 13.84 -12.38 -14.89
C ASP A 212 14.58 -11.16 -14.36
N VAL A 213 14.15 -10.64 -13.24
CA VAL A 213 14.66 -9.42 -12.63
C VAL A 213 15.20 -9.70 -11.23
N ASN A 214 16.44 -9.30 -11.00
CA ASN A 214 17.03 -9.19 -9.68
C ASN A 214 16.89 -7.75 -9.20
N ILE A 215 16.13 -7.54 -8.13
CA ILE A 215 15.86 -6.18 -7.62
C ILE A 215 17.13 -5.47 -7.14
N HIS A 216 18.11 -6.22 -6.64
CA HIS A 216 19.35 -5.61 -6.16
C HIS A 216 20.20 -5.06 -7.31
N GLU A 217 20.17 -5.69 -8.50
CA GLU A 217 20.80 -5.13 -9.69
C GLU A 217 20.12 -3.83 -10.14
N VAL A 218 18.79 -3.75 -10.04
CA VAL A 218 18.04 -2.52 -10.28
C VAL A 218 18.50 -1.42 -9.34
N CYS A 219 18.56 -1.71 -8.03
CA CYS A 219 19.02 -0.77 -7.01
C CYS A 219 20.47 -0.32 -7.23
N GLU A 220 21.39 -1.23 -7.58
CA GLU A 220 22.79 -0.91 -7.83
C GLU A 220 22.94 -0.06 -9.10
N ARG A 221 22.14 -0.32 -10.15
CA ARG A 221 22.13 0.53 -11.35
C ARG A 221 21.68 1.95 -11.02
N VAL A 222 20.59 2.10 -10.29
CA VAL A 222 20.09 3.42 -9.85
C VAL A 222 21.10 4.12 -8.95
N ARG A 223 21.69 3.40 -7.98
CA ARG A 223 22.72 3.93 -7.11
C ARG A 223 23.90 4.51 -7.91
N SER A 224 24.36 3.78 -8.92
CA SER A 224 25.47 4.23 -9.77
C SER A 224 25.11 5.52 -10.54
N LEU A 225 23.88 5.62 -11.04
CA LEU A 225 23.41 6.81 -11.76
C LEU A 225 23.32 8.03 -10.83
N ILE A 226 22.73 7.87 -9.65
CA ILE A 226 22.59 8.94 -8.65
C ILE A 226 23.95 9.43 -8.15
N LEU A 227 24.89 8.52 -7.86
CA LEU A 227 26.23 8.90 -7.43
C LEU A 227 27.08 9.52 -8.54
N ALA A 228 26.81 9.24 -9.82
CA ALA A 228 27.45 9.91 -10.95
C ALA A 228 26.96 11.36 -11.09
N GLU A 229 25.68 11.62 -10.81
CA GLU A 229 25.09 12.97 -10.86
C GLU A 229 25.43 13.78 -9.61
N PHE A 230 25.45 13.14 -8.43
CA PHE A 230 25.74 13.75 -7.13
C PHE A 230 27.01 13.12 -6.51
N PRO A 231 28.21 13.41 -7.03
CA PRO A 231 29.43 12.70 -6.65
C PRO A 231 29.97 13.05 -5.26
N LYS A 232 29.48 14.13 -4.65
CA LYS A 232 29.95 14.63 -3.35
C LYS A 232 28.75 14.99 -2.47
N GLY A 233 28.89 14.77 -1.16
CA GLY A 233 27.90 15.17 -0.16
C GLY A 233 26.70 14.25 -0.01
N LEU A 234 26.50 13.27 -0.91
CA LEU A 234 25.42 12.30 -0.85
C LEU A 234 25.95 10.90 -0.53
N ARG A 235 25.40 10.28 0.50
CA ARG A 235 25.68 8.90 0.88
C ARG A 235 24.48 8.00 0.52
N VAL A 236 24.68 7.00 -0.33
CA VAL A 236 23.67 5.98 -0.65
C VAL A 236 23.99 4.69 0.09
N VAL A 237 23.13 4.31 1.05
CA VAL A 237 23.28 3.13 1.92
C VAL A 237 22.47 1.98 1.35
N ARG A 238 23.00 0.77 1.47
CA ARG A 238 22.37 -0.50 1.07
C ARG A 238 21.96 -1.28 2.31
N ASP A 239 20.72 -1.72 2.36
CA ASP A 239 20.17 -2.56 3.42
C ASP A 239 19.30 -3.65 2.76
N TYR A 240 20.00 -4.62 2.14
CA TYR A 240 19.39 -5.61 1.26
C TYR A 240 19.14 -6.93 1.99
N ASP A 241 17.95 -7.49 1.76
CA ASP A 241 17.61 -8.87 2.08
C ASP A 241 18.01 -9.76 0.90
N THR A 242 19.10 -10.49 1.04
CA THR A 242 19.65 -11.35 -0.03
C THR A 242 18.81 -12.60 -0.31
N SER A 243 17.78 -12.87 0.49
CA SER A 243 16.87 -14.01 0.29
C SER A 243 15.78 -13.77 -0.75
N ILE A 244 15.67 -12.54 -1.28
CA ILE A 244 14.66 -12.19 -2.27
C ILE A 244 14.97 -12.90 -3.59
N PRO A 245 14.03 -13.72 -4.12
CA PRO A 245 14.23 -14.40 -5.39
C PRO A 245 14.10 -13.44 -6.58
N GLU A 246 14.63 -13.85 -7.73
CA GLU A 246 14.30 -13.21 -9.00
C GLU A 246 12.83 -13.37 -9.32
N PHE A 247 12.26 -12.38 -9.99
CA PHE A 247 10.84 -12.37 -10.36
C PHE A 247 10.64 -11.86 -11.79
N ARG A 248 9.48 -12.17 -12.36
CA ARG A 248 9.13 -11.75 -13.72
C ARG A 248 8.73 -10.28 -13.74
N GLY A 249 9.47 -9.46 -14.51
CA GLY A 249 9.23 -8.02 -14.60
C GLY A 249 9.97 -7.38 -15.76
N ASP A 250 9.72 -6.09 -15.97
CA ASP A 250 10.46 -5.25 -16.92
C ASP A 250 11.54 -4.48 -16.16
N ARG A 251 12.79 -4.92 -16.32
CA ARG A 251 13.95 -4.38 -15.64
C ARG A 251 14.14 -2.87 -15.87
N GLU A 252 13.93 -2.41 -17.09
CA GLU A 252 14.12 -0.99 -17.45
C GLU A 252 13.04 -0.10 -16.83
N GLN A 253 11.80 -0.57 -16.77
CA GLN A 253 10.71 0.15 -16.10
C GLN A 253 10.96 0.25 -14.59
N LEU A 254 11.44 -0.83 -13.96
CA LEU A 254 11.78 -0.82 -12.53
C LEU A 254 12.97 0.10 -12.23
N ILE A 255 14.02 0.10 -13.08
CA ILE A 255 15.12 1.05 -12.97
C ILE A 255 14.58 2.48 -13.05
N GLN A 256 13.69 2.77 -14.01
CA GLN A 256 13.13 4.11 -14.17
C GLN A 256 12.24 4.52 -12.99
N ALA A 257 11.43 3.58 -12.45
CA ALA A 257 10.60 3.84 -11.27
C ALA A 257 11.46 4.23 -10.05
N VAL A 258 12.45 3.40 -9.74
CA VAL A 258 13.34 3.63 -8.59
C VAL A 258 14.20 4.88 -8.81
N LEU A 259 14.66 5.12 -10.04
CA LEU A 259 15.43 6.31 -10.40
C LEU A 259 14.61 7.59 -10.21
N ASN A 260 13.36 7.62 -10.63
CA ASN A 260 12.48 8.77 -10.45
C ASN A 260 12.30 9.12 -8.96
N ILE A 261 12.16 8.12 -8.10
CA ILE A 261 12.03 8.32 -6.66
C ILE A 261 13.36 8.79 -6.06
N ALA A 262 14.45 8.09 -6.37
CA ALA A 262 15.78 8.41 -5.83
C ALA A 262 16.28 9.78 -6.29
N HIS A 263 15.97 10.17 -7.53
CA HIS A 263 16.31 11.49 -8.08
C HIS A 263 15.50 12.60 -7.38
N ASN A 264 14.20 12.38 -7.13
CA ASN A 264 13.41 13.30 -6.32
C ASN A 264 14.01 13.47 -4.92
N ALA A 265 14.36 12.35 -4.26
CA ALA A 265 15.01 12.38 -2.95
C ALA A 265 16.32 13.19 -2.99
N ALA A 266 17.21 12.92 -3.96
CA ALA A 266 18.48 13.63 -4.09
C ALA A 266 18.29 15.14 -4.32
N GLN A 267 17.29 15.53 -5.09
CA GLN A 267 16.96 16.93 -5.33
C GLN A 267 16.44 17.64 -4.08
N GLU A 268 15.60 16.98 -3.25
CA GLU A 268 15.15 17.53 -1.95
C GLU A 268 16.26 17.62 -0.92
N LEU A 269 17.33 16.85 -1.12
CA LEU A 269 18.52 16.85 -0.26
C LEU A 269 19.57 17.89 -0.66
N ALA A 270 19.31 18.83 -1.58
CA ALA A 270 20.30 19.76 -2.10
C ALA A 270 21.08 20.51 -1.00
N GLU A 271 20.39 21.03 0.03
CA GLU A 271 21.02 21.71 1.18
C GLU A 271 21.87 20.75 2.01
N ARG A 272 21.40 19.51 2.24
CA ARG A 272 22.14 18.48 2.98
C ARG A 272 23.32 17.93 2.18
N ILE A 273 23.22 17.87 0.86
CA ILE A 273 24.34 17.53 -0.02
C ILE A 273 25.44 18.57 0.12
N ALA A 274 25.09 19.86 0.15
CA ALA A 274 26.04 20.93 0.38
C ALA A 274 26.68 20.86 1.78
N ALA A 275 25.93 20.43 2.79
CA ALA A 275 26.42 20.22 4.16
C ALA A 275 27.20 18.90 4.34
N GLY A 276 27.11 17.96 3.40
CA GLY A 276 27.79 16.65 3.46
C GLY A 276 27.12 15.59 4.34
N ASP A 277 25.84 15.80 4.75
CA ASP A 277 25.06 14.89 5.62
C ASP A 277 23.85 14.26 4.91
N ALA A 278 23.73 14.42 3.60
CA ALA A 278 22.68 13.84 2.80
C ALA A 278 22.77 12.31 2.74
N LYS A 279 21.64 11.64 2.95
CA LYS A 279 21.58 10.19 2.98
C LYS A 279 20.33 9.68 2.27
N ILE A 280 20.51 8.72 1.34
CA ILE A 280 19.46 7.88 0.78
C ILE A 280 19.76 6.43 1.16
N THR A 281 18.74 5.68 1.57
CA THR A 281 18.87 4.25 1.89
C THR A 281 17.97 3.44 1.00
N PHE A 282 18.54 2.47 0.28
CA PHE A 282 17.78 1.43 -0.39
C PHE A 282 17.68 0.23 0.54
N ARG A 283 16.45 -0.11 0.91
CA ARG A 283 16.16 -1.26 1.77
C ARG A 283 15.22 -2.21 1.04
N THR A 284 15.53 -3.50 1.09
CA THR A 284 14.69 -4.54 0.52
C THR A 284 14.30 -5.54 1.60
N ARG A 285 13.03 -5.99 1.60
CA ARG A 285 12.48 -7.00 2.53
C ARG A 285 11.48 -7.89 1.79
N ILE A 286 11.19 -9.05 2.37
CA ILE A 286 10.08 -9.91 1.95
C ILE A 286 8.91 -9.71 2.89
N ALA A 287 7.77 -9.29 2.35
CA ALA A 287 6.49 -9.33 3.04
C ALA A 287 5.76 -10.65 2.74
N ARG A 288 5.19 -11.25 3.78
CA ARG A 288 4.42 -12.50 3.67
C ARG A 288 2.93 -12.23 3.84
N GLN A 289 2.11 -12.99 3.11
CA GLN A 289 0.64 -12.95 3.20
C GLN A 289 0.08 -11.53 3.05
N VAL A 290 0.57 -10.81 2.06
CA VAL A 290 0.14 -9.43 1.77
C VAL A 290 -1.14 -9.46 0.96
N THR A 291 -2.09 -8.60 1.32
CA THR A 291 -3.31 -8.37 0.52
C THR A 291 -3.26 -6.95 0.02
N PHE A 292 -3.31 -6.74 -1.27
CA PHE A 292 -3.54 -5.45 -1.89
C PHE A 292 -4.33 -5.60 -3.18
N GLY A 293 -5.18 -4.62 -3.45
CA GLY A 293 -6.07 -4.64 -4.61
C GLY A 293 -7.06 -5.81 -4.61
N LYS A 294 -7.63 -6.18 -3.46
CA LYS A 294 -8.55 -7.35 -3.31
C LYS A 294 -7.92 -8.70 -3.63
N GLN A 295 -6.63 -8.75 -3.89
CA GLN A 295 -5.90 -9.96 -4.19
C GLN A 295 -4.89 -10.26 -3.08
N ARG A 296 -4.88 -11.52 -2.62
CA ARG A 296 -3.93 -12.01 -1.62
C ARG A 296 -2.73 -12.62 -2.32
N TYR A 297 -1.55 -12.17 -1.91
CA TYR A 297 -0.26 -12.68 -2.39
C TYR A 297 0.46 -13.38 -1.25
N ARG A 298 1.06 -14.53 -1.56
CA ARG A 298 1.83 -15.28 -0.58
C ARG A 298 3.09 -14.56 -0.15
N LEU A 299 3.76 -13.95 -1.12
CA LEU A 299 4.98 -13.19 -0.94
C LEU A 299 4.91 -11.89 -1.75
N ALA A 300 5.50 -10.84 -1.24
CA ALA A 300 5.74 -9.60 -1.96
C ALA A 300 7.13 -9.06 -1.62
N LEU A 301 7.77 -8.44 -2.59
CA LEU A 301 8.94 -7.62 -2.41
C LEU A 301 8.51 -6.28 -1.81
N GLU A 302 9.16 -5.86 -0.74
CA GLU A 302 9.15 -4.49 -0.25
C GLU A 302 10.49 -3.83 -0.61
N LEU A 303 10.46 -2.82 -1.46
CA LEU A 303 11.60 -1.96 -1.73
C LEU A 303 11.31 -0.57 -1.16
N HIS A 304 12.17 -0.13 -0.27
CA HIS A 304 12.11 1.19 0.34
C HIS A 304 13.22 2.09 -0.21
N VAL A 305 12.84 3.31 -0.58
CA VAL A 305 13.76 4.40 -0.86
C VAL A 305 13.56 5.46 0.22
N ILE A 306 14.49 5.48 1.17
CA ILE A 306 14.39 6.30 2.39
C ILE A 306 15.40 7.43 2.31
N ASP A 307 14.94 8.67 2.49
CA ASP A 307 15.80 9.85 2.58
C ASP A 307 15.67 10.58 3.92
N ASN A 308 16.67 11.39 4.24
CA ASN A 308 16.69 12.22 5.44
C ASN A 308 16.35 13.70 5.16
N GLY A 309 15.54 13.96 4.12
CA GLY A 309 15.16 15.28 3.65
C GLY A 309 14.14 16.02 4.52
N PRO A 310 13.67 17.17 4.06
CA PRO A 310 12.72 18.01 4.81
C PRO A 310 11.33 17.38 4.93
N GLY A 311 11.06 16.34 4.18
CA GLY A 311 9.73 15.72 4.09
C GLY A 311 8.87 16.33 2.99
N VAL A 312 7.74 15.67 2.71
CA VAL A 312 6.75 16.14 1.76
C VAL A 312 5.83 17.15 2.46
N PRO A 313 5.62 18.34 1.90
CA PRO A 313 4.67 19.32 2.46
C PRO A 313 3.25 18.75 2.57
N ASP A 314 2.57 18.99 3.69
CA ASP A 314 1.21 18.49 3.95
C ASP A 314 0.20 18.95 2.89
N SER A 315 0.41 20.14 2.29
CA SER A 315 -0.45 20.69 1.24
C SER A 315 -0.50 19.86 -0.05
N ILE A 316 0.52 19.04 -0.30
CA ILE A 316 0.61 18.21 -1.51
C ILE A 316 0.68 16.69 -1.21
N LYS A 317 0.80 16.29 0.05
CA LYS A 317 1.06 14.91 0.49
C LYS A 317 0.07 13.90 -0.11
N ASP A 318 -1.21 14.24 -0.15
CA ASP A 318 -2.26 13.38 -0.73
C ASP A 318 -2.28 13.38 -2.28
N ARG A 319 -1.52 14.28 -2.91
CA ARG A 319 -1.53 14.49 -4.36
C ARG A 319 -0.17 14.32 -5.03
N ILE A 320 0.83 13.81 -4.32
CA ILE A 320 2.20 13.66 -4.87
C ILE A 320 2.30 12.74 -6.08
N PHE A 321 1.34 11.85 -6.27
CA PHE A 321 1.26 10.94 -7.40
C PHE A 321 0.40 11.49 -8.56
N TYR A 322 -0.27 12.64 -8.39
CA TYR A 322 -1.00 13.26 -9.49
C TYR A 322 -0.04 13.89 -10.51
N PRO A 323 -0.38 13.81 -11.80
CA PRO A 323 0.44 14.44 -12.84
C PRO A 323 0.53 15.95 -12.63
N LEU A 324 1.70 16.51 -12.94
CA LEU A 324 1.99 17.95 -12.85
C LEU A 324 1.93 18.54 -11.42
N VAL A 325 1.82 17.72 -10.39
CA VAL A 325 1.95 18.17 -9.01
C VAL A 325 3.43 18.17 -8.62
N SER A 326 3.93 19.35 -8.23
CA SER A 326 5.30 19.54 -7.78
C SER A 326 5.34 20.47 -6.58
N GLY A 327 6.15 20.14 -5.58
CA GLY A 327 6.46 21.03 -4.46
C GLY A 327 7.56 22.04 -4.78
N ARG A 328 8.16 22.00 -5.98
CA ARG A 328 9.29 22.84 -6.40
C ARG A 328 8.94 23.68 -7.62
N GLU A 329 9.50 24.89 -7.67
CA GLU A 329 9.51 25.69 -8.88
C GLU A 329 10.35 25.00 -9.97
N GLY A 330 9.78 24.87 -11.18
CA GLY A 330 10.43 24.20 -12.32
C GLY A 330 10.42 22.68 -12.30
N GLY A 331 9.85 22.06 -11.28
CA GLY A 331 9.65 20.61 -11.25
C GLY A 331 8.57 20.18 -12.25
N SER A 332 8.82 19.13 -13.05
CA SER A 332 7.84 18.63 -14.04
C SER A 332 6.59 18.03 -13.40
N GLY A 333 6.65 17.60 -12.14
CA GLY A 333 5.55 16.89 -11.45
C GLY A 333 5.19 15.53 -12.06
N LEU A 334 6.08 14.93 -12.87
CA LEU A 334 5.80 13.72 -13.64
C LEU A 334 6.54 12.49 -13.10
N GLY A 335 7.62 12.68 -12.34
CA GLY A 335 8.50 11.59 -11.92
C GLY A 335 7.79 10.55 -11.05
N LEU A 336 7.06 10.99 -10.02
CA LEU A 336 6.33 10.07 -9.12
C LEU A 336 5.12 9.43 -9.80
N THR A 337 4.44 10.13 -10.69
CA THR A 337 3.35 9.58 -11.50
C THR A 337 3.84 8.45 -12.41
N LEU A 338 5.00 8.63 -13.05
CA LEU A 338 5.64 7.59 -13.85
C LEU A 338 6.09 6.40 -13.00
N ALA A 339 6.68 6.66 -11.82
CA ALA A 339 7.05 5.60 -10.88
C ALA A 339 5.83 4.76 -10.48
N GLN A 340 4.71 5.41 -10.13
CA GLN A 340 3.45 4.75 -9.82
C GLN A 340 2.96 3.89 -11.00
N THR A 341 2.99 4.42 -12.21
CA THR A 341 2.58 3.69 -13.42
C THR A 341 3.42 2.43 -13.65
N PHE A 342 4.75 2.52 -13.52
CA PHE A 342 5.62 1.37 -13.71
C PHE A 342 5.42 0.30 -12.64
N VAL A 343 5.28 0.70 -11.38
CA VAL A 343 5.00 -0.24 -10.27
C VAL A 343 3.67 -0.96 -10.49
N GLN A 344 2.63 -0.26 -10.96
CA GLN A 344 1.33 -0.87 -11.27
C GLN A 344 1.37 -1.85 -12.45
N GLN A 345 2.20 -1.59 -13.47
CA GLN A 345 2.40 -2.55 -14.57
C GLN A 345 3.00 -3.88 -14.07
N HIS A 346 3.63 -3.86 -12.90
CA HIS A 346 4.10 -5.04 -12.17
C HIS A 346 3.10 -5.53 -11.11
N HIS A 347 1.83 -5.13 -11.20
CA HIS A 347 0.79 -5.44 -10.22
C HIS A 347 1.14 -4.99 -8.79
N GLY A 348 2.03 -4.01 -8.68
CA GLY A 348 2.52 -3.49 -7.42
C GLY A 348 1.78 -2.24 -6.95
N LEU A 349 2.13 -1.81 -5.74
CA LEU A 349 1.64 -0.61 -5.08
C LEU A 349 2.82 0.25 -4.65
N ILE A 350 2.64 1.58 -4.66
CA ILE A 350 3.60 2.53 -4.11
C ILE A 350 2.95 3.34 -2.99
N GLU A 351 3.59 3.42 -1.84
CA GLU A 351 3.18 4.19 -0.68
C GLU A 351 4.25 5.22 -0.33
N CYS A 352 3.84 6.31 0.32
CA CYS A 352 4.74 7.32 0.86
C CYS A 352 4.40 7.58 2.32
N ASP A 353 5.38 7.40 3.20
CA ASP A 353 5.36 7.89 4.58
C ASP A 353 6.41 8.98 4.73
N SER A 354 5.98 10.18 5.13
CA SER A 354 6.88 11.32 5.14
C SER A 354 6.64 12.23 6.35
N ARG A 355 7.76 12.54 6.99
CA ARG A 355 7.89 13.54 8.07
C ARG A 355 9.24 14.24 7.94
N PRO A 356 9.41 15.43 8.51
CA PRO A 356 10.69 16.10 8.49
C PRO A 356 11.84 15.20 9.00
N GLY A 357 12.89 15.08 8.21
CA GLY A 357 14.04 14.21 8.49
C GLY A 357 13.89 12.75 8.08
N HIS A 358 12.73 12.35 7.55
CA HIS A 358 12.49 10.97 7.13
C HIS A 358 11.36 10.90 6.09
N THR A 359 11.70 10.61 4.85
CA THR A 359 10.72 10.26 3.80
C THR A 359 11.00 8.85 3.33
N ASP A 360 10.00 8.01 3.34
CA ASP A 360 10.06 6.60 2.91
C ASP A 360 9.06 6.35 1.77
N PHE A 361 9.59 6.11 0.58
CA PHE A 361 8.80 5.59 -0.54
C PHE A 361 8.93 4.07 -0.56
N LYS A 362 7.82 3.40 -0.31
CA LYS A 362 7.72 1.93 -0.26
C LYS A 362 7.04 1.40 -1.50
N LEU A 363 7.72 0.56 -2.25
CA LEU A 363 7.21 -0.18 -3.39
C LEU A 363 6.92 -1.60 -2.96
N LEU A 364 5.68 -2.05 -3.19
CA LEU A 364 5.23 -3.43 -2.98
C LEU A 364 5.05 -4.10 -4.33
N ILE A 365 5.74 -5.19 -4.60
CA ILE A 365 5.64 -5.93 -5.87
C ILE A 365 5.38 -7.40 -5.56
N PRO A 366 4.32 -8.04 -6.13
CA PRO A 366 4.05 -9.45 -5.91
C PRO A 366 5.24 -10.31 -6.38
N LEU A 367 5.57 -11.31 -5.57
CA LEU A 367 6.51 -12.37 -5.93
C LEU A 367 5.75 -13.65 -6.28
N PRO A 368 6.31 -14.52 -7.14
CA PRO A 368 5.68 -15.78 -7.55
C PRO A 368 5.42 -16.75 -6.39
#